data_3700639bde25cdd8183fd6cc5f75f4b3
#
_entry.id   3700639bde25cdd8183fd6cc5f75f4b3
#
_cell.length_a   1.000
_cell.length_b   1.000
_cell.length_c   1.000
_cell.angle_alpha   90.00
_cell.angle_beta   90.00
_cell.angle_gamma   90.00
#
_symmetry.space_group_name_H-M   'P 1'
#
loop_
_entity.id
_entity.type
_entity.pdbx_description
1 polymer ?
#
loop_
_entity_poly.entity_id
_entity_poly.type
_entity_poly.pdbx_seq_one_letter_code
_entity_poly.pdbx_strand_id
1 'polypeptide(L)'
;MKAALLTGRGGFVVKEVERPECGPGEVLIRVKACGICGTDLRIFRGEKRVDVPITGHEVSGVIEDVGEGVKDLSIGDRVIIETVIGCGECDACRRGEENRCRRGFKAIGYQYNGGYAQFLLMPREAVRQGCVIKIPDNVSFDEGTIVEPFSCVINGWSPFKEREPGFTTVVIGAGIIGMLHVEYAKLKGSRVILVNRTAPRLKLAKKIGLPADEFVDKSECDPVERVMELTDGLGADVVICAASSKDVQIEALRMAAVDADVSFFAGLPKSDPNVLLNTNLIHYKELHVHGANSSNRRQYLRALDLIASGRVNVRKFITHRFPLERINEAFNYLQDRSKNALKIIIDPWI
;
A
#
# COMPACT_ATOMS: atom_id res chain seq x y z
N MET A 1 26.89 -3.82 -8.96
CA MET A 1 25.97 -2.98 -8.18
C MET A 1 25.71 -3.57 -6.80
N LYS A 2 25.44 -2.74 -5.79
CA LYS A 2 25.00 -3.27 -4.49
C LYS A 2 23.53 -3.67 -4.54
N ALA A 3 23.19 -4.79 -3.90
CA ALA A 3 21.84 -5.28 -3.71
C ALA A 3 21.67 -6.00 -2.37
N ALA A 4 20.50 -5.90 -1.77
CA ALA A 4 20.11 -6.65 -0.59
C ALA A 4 19.45 -7.96 -1.02
N LEU A 5 20.14 -9.07 -0.82
CA LEU A 5 19.68 -10.41 -1.16
C LEU A 5 18.96 -11.01 0.04
N LEU A 6 17.72 -11.43 -0.15
CA LEU A 6 16.93 -12.12 0.85
C LEU A 6 17.59 -13.47 1.20
N THR A 7 17.85 -13.70 2.47
CA THR A 7 18.34 -14.98 2.97
C THR A 7 17.12 -15.80 3.43
N GLY A 8 17.03 -17.07 3.08
CA GLY A 8 15.86 -17.91 3.41
C GLY A 8 15.52 -18.05 4.91
N ARG A 9 16.15 -17.28 5.80
CA ARG A 9 16.01 -17.31 7.27
C ARG A 9 15.62 -15.97 7.90
N GLY A 10 14.95 -15.08 7.14
CA GLY A 10 14.47 -13.83 7.73
C GLY A 10 15.55 -12.77 7.89
N GLY A 11 16.19 -12.38 6.80
CA GLY A 11 17.18 -11.31 6.77
C GLY A 11 17.66 -11.03 5.36
N PHE A 12 18.46 -9.99 5.22
CA PHE A 12 19.12 -9.63 3.99
C PHE A 12 20.65 -9.69 4.16
N VAL A 13 21.34 -10.05 3.07
CA VAL A 13 22.78 -9.86 2.94
C VAL A 13 23.02 -8.87 1.81
N VAL A 14 23.64 -7.74 2.12
CA VAL A 14 24.02 -6.77 1.09
C VAL A 14 25.32 -7.22 0.44
N LYS A 15 25.31 -7.34 -0.89
CA LYS A 15 26.44 -7.79 -1.69
C LYS A 15 26.57 -6.98 -2.97
N GLU A 16 27.79 -6.97 -3.51
CA GLU A 16 28.01 -6.64 -4.91
C GLU A 16 27.50 -7.79 -5.79
N VAL A 17 26.65 -7.44 -6.75
CA VAL A 17 26.11 -8.33 -7.78
C VAL A 17 26.31 -7.68 -9.14
N GLU A 18 26.21 -8.46 -10.21
CA GLU A 18 26.25 -7.94 -11.56
C GLU A 18 25.12 -6.93 -11.78
N ARG A 19 25.45 -5.80 -12.44
CA ARG A 19 24.45 -4.82 -12.85
C ARG A 19 23.67 -5.39 -14.04
N PRO A 20 22.32 -5.38 -14.03
CA PRO A 20 21.55 -5.83 -15.17
C PRO A 20 21.86 -5.01 -16.42
N GLU A 21 21.98 -5.68 -17.56
CA GLU A 21 22.01 -5.06 -18.87
C GLU A 21 20.58 -4.77 -19.35
N CYS A 22 20.40 -3.63 -20.03
CA CYS A 22 19.10 -3.22 -20.56
C CYS A 22 18.94 -3.79 -21.98
N GLY A 23 18.11 -4.80 -22.13
CA GLY A 23 17.78 -5.41 -23.41
C GLY A 23 16.69 -4.67 -24.20
N PRO A 24 16.42 -5.08 -25.45
CA PRO A 24 15.36 -4.48 -26.25
C PRO A 24 13.99 -4.52 -25.58
N GLY A 25 13.32 -3.38 -25.50
CA GLY A 25 12.02 -3.21 -24.87
C GLY A 25 12.05 -3.10 -23.35
N GLU A 26 13.20 -3.12 -22.71
CA GLU A 26 13.40 -3.01 -21.27
C GLU A 26 13.79 -1.59 -20.85
N VAL A 27 13.73 -1.30 -19.56
CA VAL A 27 14.19 -0.02 -18.98
C VAL A 27 14.94 -0.33 -17.70
N LEU A 28 16.15 0.23 -17.58
CA LEU A 28 16.96 0.17 -16.38
C LEU A 28 16.72 1.43 -15.55
N ILE A 29 16.32 1.26 -14.30
CA ILE A 29 16.06 2.35 -13.37
C ILE A 29 17.17 2.39 -12.32
N ARG A 30 17.79 3.56 -12.14
CA ARG A 30 18.60 3.89 -10.98
C ARG A 30 17.65 4.20 -9.82
N VAL A 31 17.53 3.28 -8.88
CA VAL A 31 16.64 3.42 -7.71
C VAL A 31 17.12 4.59 -6.84
N LYS A 32 16.24 5.50 -6.49
CA LYS A 32 16.49 6.63 -5.60
C LYS A 32 15.85 6.45 -4.23
N ALA A 33 14.73 5.74 -4.18
CA ALA A 33 14.05 5.39 -2.96
C ALA A 33 13.23 4.11 -3.15
N CYS A 34 13.22 3.25 -2.13
CA CYS A 34 12.33 2.10 -2.06
C CYS A 34 11.68 2.04 -0.68
N GLY A 35 10.35 2.12 -0.62
CA GLY A 35 9.59 2.02 0.62
C GLY A 35 9.55 0.59 1.16
N ILE A 36 9.49 0.45 2.49
CA ILE A 36 9.23 -0.85 3.13
C ILE A 36 7.71 -1.01 3.33
N CYS A 37 7.14 -2.06 2.74
CA CYS A 37 5.75 -2.47 2.88
C CYS A 37 5.55 -3.44 4.06
N GLY A 38 4.33 -3.48 4.62
CA GLY A 38 3.95 -4.52 5.57
C GLY A 38 4.07 -5.95 5.01
N THR A 39 3.94 -6.13 3.70
CA THR A 39 4.16 -7.41 3.03
C THR A 39 5.65 -7.80 3.01
N ASP A 40 6.56 -6.83 2.87
CA ASP A 40 8.00 -7.10 2.95
C ASP A 40 8.41 -7.59 4.34
N LEU A 41 7.78 -7.09 5.41
CA LEU A 41 7.96 -7.63 6.76
C LEU A 41 7.54 -9.10 6.87
N ARG A 42 6.47 -9.51 6.18
CA ARG A 42 6.04 -10.92 6.15
C ARG A 42 7.04 -11.79 5.37
N ILE A 43 7.61 -11.26 4.27
CA ILE A 43 8.69 -11.91 3.51
C ILE A 43 9.93 -12.04 4.40
N PHE A 44 10.34 -10.97 5.04
CA PHE A 44 11.48 -10.92 5.97
C PHE A 44 11.37 -11.95 7.09
N ARG A 45 10.18 -12.21 7.62
CA ARG A 45 9.93 -13.22 8.66
C ARG A 45 9.78 -14.64 8.11
N GLY A 46 9.84 -14.84 6.78
CA GLY A 46 9.60 -16.14 6.15
C GLY A 46 8.14 -16.58 6.11
N GLU A 47 7.20 -15.69 6.44
CA GLU A 47 5.75 -15.95 6.41
C GLU A 47 5.17 -15.93 4.99
N LYS A 48 5.88 -15.30 4.06
CA LYS A 48 5.51 -15.25 2.63
C LYS A 48 6.74 -15.54 1.77
N ARG A 49 6.62 -16.51 0.87
CA ARG A 49 7.66 -16.84 -0.11
C ARG A 49 7.60 -15.91 -1.32
N VAL A 50 8.74 -15.70 -1.94
CA VAL A 50 8.95 -14.98 -3.20
C VAL A 50 9.93 -15.78 -4.07
N ASP A 51 9.89 -15.54 -5.39
CA ASP A 51 10.66 -16.31 -6.36
C ASP A 51 12.02 -15.66 -6.69
N VAL A 52 12.29 -14.49 -6.13
CA VAL A 52 13.48 -13.67 -6.42
C VAL A 52 14.28 -13.32 -5.17
N PRO A 53 15.60 -13.14 -5.29
CA PRO A 53 16.43 -12.77 -4.16
C PRO A 53 16.33 -11.28 -3.78
N ILE A 54 16.03 -10.37 -4.71
CA ILE A 54 15.94 -8.93 -4.46
C ILE A 54 14.46 -8.54 -4.40
N THR A 55 14.01 -8.13 -3.22
CA THR A 55 12.62 -7.71 -3.00
C THR A 55 12.49 -6.17 -2.98
N GLY A 56 11.34 -5.65 -2.53
CA GLY A 56 11.03 -4.21 -2.55
C GLY A 56 10.25 -3.82 -3.81
N HIS A 57 9.06 -3.24 -3.61
CA HIS A 57 8.11 -2.99 -4.70
C HIS A 57 7.52 -1.59 -4.70
N GLU A 58 7.81 -0.77 -3.70
CA GLU A 58 7.42 0.64 -3.61
C GLU A 58 8.59 1.51 -4.09
N VAL A 59 8.81 1.59 -5.40
CA VAL A 59 10.06 2.11 -5.99
C VAL A 59 9.85 3.42 -6.72
N SER A 60 10.80 4.33 -6.53
CA SER A 60 10.99 5.51 -7.36
C SER A 60 12.46 5.69 -7.74
N GLY A 61 12.71 6.30 -8.90
CA GLY A 61 14.08 6.48 -9.39
C GLY A 61 14.17 7.31 -10.65
N VAL A 62 15.31 7.18 -11.32
CA VAL A 62 15.62 7.85 -12.57
C VAL A 62 15.95 6.79 -13.62
N ILE A 63 15.45 6.94 -14.82
CA ILE A 63 15.81 6.06 -15.93
C ILE A 63 17.30 6.23 -16.24
N GLU A 64 18.03 5.14 -16.13
CA GLU A 64 19.47 5.06 -16.35
C GLU A 64 19.81 4.59 -17.77
N ASP A 65 18.95 3.68 -18.31
CA ASP A 65 19.12 3.15 -19.66
C ASP A 65 17.78 2.73 -20.24
N VAL A 66 17.65 2.77 -21.58
CA VAL A 66 16.42 2.50 -22.32
C VAL A 66 16.74 1.58 -23.50
N GLY A 67 16.14 0.38 -23.50
CA GLY A 67 16.32 -0.61 -24.53
C GLY A 67 15.69 -0.22 -25.88
N GLU A 68 16.20 -0.79 -26.97
CA GLU A 68 15.67 -0.57 -28.31
C GLU A 68 14.16 -0.82 -28.38
N GLY A 69 13.44 0.04 -29.10
CA GLY A 69 11.99 -0.06 -29.32
C GLY A 69 11.11 0.49 -28.20
N VAL A 70 11.68 0.96 -27.08
CA VAL A 70 10.94 1.69 -26.05
C VAL A 70 10.62 3.10 -26.57
N LYS A 71 9.34 3.50 -26.42
CA LYS A 71 8.84 4.82 -26.78
C LYS A 71 8.40 5.55 -25.53
N ASP A 72 8.34 6.88 -25.58
CA ASP A 72 7.80 7.77 -24.55
C ASP A 72 8.57 7.80 -23.21
N LEU A 73 9.69 7.04 -23.11
CA LEU A 73 10.60 7.03 -21.96
C LEU A 73 12.01 7.40 -22.42
N SER A 74 12.73 8.20 -21.62
CA SER A 74 14.07 8.67 -21.92
C SER A 74 15.00 8.56 -20.71
N ILE A 75 16.30 8.40 -20.95
CA ILE A 75 17.32 8.48 -19.91
C ILE A 75 17.19 9.84 -19.20
N GLY A 76 17.21 9.81 -17.88
CA GLY A 76 17.02 10.97 -17.02
C GLY A 76 15.57 11.22 -16.57
N ASP A 77 14.57 10.54 -17.16
CA ASP A 77 13.19 10.65 -16.69
C ASP A 77 13.07 10.20 -15.23
N ARG A 78 12.38 10.99 -14.43
CA ARG A 78 12.03 10.67 -13.05
C ARG A 78 10.79 9.79 -13.04
N VAL A 79 10.85 8.63 -12.40
CA VAL A 79 9.79 7.61 -12.51
C VAL A 79 9.47 6.93 -11.19
N ILE A 80 8.25 6.39 -11.13
CA ILE A 80 7.81 5.33 -10.24
C ILE A 80 7.48 4.09 -11.05
N ILE A 81 7.37 2.95 -10.38
CA ILE A 81 6.93 1.72 -11.02
C ILE A 81 5.54 1.30 -10.55
N GLU A 82 4.73 0.81 -11.47
CA GLU A 82 3.58 -0.02 -11.13
C GLU A 82 4.08 -1.45 -10.90
N THR A 83 3.68 -2.01 -9.77
CA THR A 83 4.19 -3.31 -9.30
C THR A 83 3.60 -4.49 -10.06
N VAL A 84 2.33 -4.39 -10.46
CA VAL A 84 1.54 -5.48 -11.04
C VAL A 84 1.71 -5.55 -12.56
N ILE A 85 2.02 -6.74 -13.05
CA ILE A 85 2.18 -7.03 -14.49
C ILE A 85 1.18 -8.12 -14.86
N GLY A 86 0.09 -7.75 -15.51
CA GLY A 86 -0.92 -8.69 -16.01
C GLY A 86 -0.45 -9.44 -17.27
N CYS A 87 -1.28 -10.33 -17.81
CA CYS A 87 -0.96 -11.01 -19.07
C CYS A 87 -1.15 -10.11 -20.31
N GLY A 88 -1.85 -8.97 -20.19
CA GLY A 88 -2.15 -8.04 -21.28
C GLY A 88 -3.25 -8.49 -22.25
N GLU A 89 -3.74 -9.74 -22.16
CA GLU A 89 -4.60 -10.34 -23.17
C GLU A 89 -6.01 -10.73 -22.68
N CYS A 90 -6.15 -11.08 -21.38
CA CYS A 90 -7.44 -11.46 -20.81
C CYS A 90 -8.37 -10.25 -20.71
N ASP A 91 -9.66 -10.53 -20.56
CA ASP A 91 -10.71 -9.50 -20.46
C ASP A 91 -10.46 -8.49 -19.33
N ALA A 92 -9.95 -8.92 -18.17
CA ALA A 92 -9.59 -8.03 -17.08
C ALA A 92 -8.43 -7.08 -17.48
N CYS A 93 -7.34 -7.61 -18.04
CA CYS A 93 -6.22 -6.79 -18.51
C CYS A 93 -6.63 -5.81 -19.62
N ARG A 94 -7.50 -6.23 -20.56
CA ARG A 94 -8.00 -5.36 -21.63
C ARG A 94 -8.87 -4.21 -21.09
N ARG A 95 -9.46 -4.37 -19.90
CA ARG A 95 -10.18 -3.28 -19.20
C ARG A 95 -9.27 -2.43 -18.31
N GLY A 96 -7.96 -2.73 -18.25
CA GLY A 96 -7.02 -2.04 -17.34
C GLY A 96 -7.20 -2.46 -15.87
N GLU A 97 -7.55 -3.72 -15.64
CA GLU A 97 -7.71 -4.34 -14.32
C GLU A 97 -6.65 -5.45 -14.14
N GLU A 98 -5.37 -5.12 -14.33
CA GLU A 98 -4.25 -6.05 -14.34
C GLU A 98 -4.13 -6.82 -13.01
N ASN A 99 -4.50 -6.17 -11.89
CA ASN A 99 -4.56 -6.80 -10.56
C ASN A 99 -5.60 -7.92 -10.45
N ARG A 100 -6.54 -8.00 -11.41
CA ARG A 100 -7.56 -9.05 -11.54
C ARG A 100 -7.28 -9.98 -12.71
N CYS A 101 -6.04 -10.05 -13.18
CA CYS A 101 -5.65 -10.89 -14.31
C CYS A 101 -6.10 -12.35 -14.12
N ARG A 102 -6.86 -12.92 -15.06
CA ARG A 102 -7.38 -14.30 -14.95
C ARG A 102 -6.31 -15.38 -15.03
N ARG A 103 -5.14 -15.07 -15.62
CA ARG A 103 -3.98 -15.97 -15.68
C ARG A 103 -3.03 -15.79 -14.47
N GLY A 104 -3.44 -14.98 -13.49
CA GLY A 104 -2.57 -14.47 -12.43
C GLY A 104 -1.68 -13.34 -12.96
N PHE A 105 -1.35 -12.41 -12.09
CA PHE A 105 -0.36 -11.37 -12.39
C PHE A 105 1.01 -11.76 -11.81
N LYS A 106 2.07 -11.26 -12.42
CA LYS A 106 3.41 -11.23 -11.86
C LYS A 106 3.66 -9.87 -11.22
N ALA A 107 4.64 -9.78 -10.33
CA ALA A 107 4.91 -8.53 -9.66
C ALA A 107 6.41 -8.29 -9.43
N ILE A 108 6.81 -7.01 -9.50
CA ILE A 108 8.14 -6.54 -9.12
C ILE A 108 8.34 -6.77 -7.61
N GLY A 109 9.50 -7.26 -7.22
CA GLY A 109 9.81 -7.65 -5.83
C GLY A 109 9.28 -9.03 -5.42
N TYR A 110 8.61 -9.78 -6.35
CA TYR A 110 8.06 -11.11 -6.10
C TYR A 110 8.44 -12.15 -7.15
N GLN A 111 8.12 -11.94 -8.42
CA GLN A 111 8.51 -12.78 -9.56
C GLN A 111 9.62 -12.13 -10.40
N TYR A 112 9.79 -10.83 -10.30
CA TYR A 112 10.90 -10.06 -10.83
C TYR A 112 11.63 -9.39 -9.69
N ASN A 113 12.96 -9.21 -9.81
CA ASN A 113 13.75 -8.49 -8.83
C ASN A 113 13.15 -7.10 -8.53
N GLY A 114 13.28 -6.68 -7.29
CA GLY A 114 12.72 -5.43 -6.77
C GLY A 114 13.75 -4.34 -6.52
N GLY A 115 13.33 -3.35 -5.75
CA GLY A 115 14.05 -2.08 -5.56
C GLY A 115 15.02 -2.02 -4.38
N TYR A 116 15.24 -3.11 -3.61
CA TYR A 116 16.30 -3.10 -2.60
C TYR A 116 17.66 -3.34 -3.24
N ALA A 117 17.99 -2.55 -4.26
CA ALA A 117 19.21 -2.55 -5.02
C ALA A 117 19.46 -1.16 -5.65
N GLN A 118 20.69 -0.91 -6.09
CA GLN A 118 21.03 0.33 -6.78
C GLN A 118 20.34 0.49 -8.14
N PHE A 119 20.08 -0.61 -8.83
CA PHE A 119 19.40 -0.63 -10.12
C PHE A 119 18.30 -1.68 -10.15
N LEU A 120 17.21 -1.34 -10.83
CA LEU A 120 16.06 -2.20 -11.10
C LEU A 120 15.84 -2.29 -12.61
N LEU A 121 15.84 -3.50 -13.17
CA LEU A 121 15.46 -3.73 -14.56
C LEU A 121 13.95 -3.97 -14.64
N MET A 122 13.27 -3.11 -15.41
CA MET A 122 11.85 -3.29 -15.74
C MET A 122 11.73 -4.17 -16.98
N PRO A 123 11.11 -5.35 -16.88
CA PRO A 123 11.03 -6.29 -17.99
C PRO A 123 10.13 -5.73 -19.11
N ARG A 124 10.38 -6.19 -20.34
CA ARG A 124 9.69 -5.73 -21.57
C ARG A 124 8.17 -5.74 -21.44
N GLU A 125 7.59 -6.77 -20.83
CA GLU A 125 6.14 -6.86 -20.63
C GLU A 125 5.60 -5.78 -19.69
N ALA A 126 6.35 -5.38 -18.66
CA ALA A 126 6.00 -4.28 -17.77
C ALA A 126 6.07 -2.93 -18.49
N VAL A 127 7.16 -2.70 -19.25
CA VAL A 127 7.34 -1.47 -20.04
C VAL A 127 6.23 -1.32 -21.07
N ARG A 128 5.92 -2.39 -21.81
CA ARG A 128 4.83 -2.42 -22.81
C ARG A 128 3.45 -2.11 -22.20
N GLN A 129 3.20 -2.55 -20.97
CA GLN A 129 1.96 -2.26 -20.24
C GLN A 129 1.96 -0.89 -19.58
N GLY A 130 3.07 -0.13 -19.67
CA GLY A 130 3.23 1.20 -19.11
C GLY A 130 3.42 1.22 -17.59
N CYS A 131 4.00 0.17 -17.03
CA CYS A 131 4.30 0.08 -15.60
C CYS A 131 5.44 1.00 -15.15
N VAL A 132 6.12 1.72 -16.07
CA VAL A 132 7.06 2.80 -15.76
C VAL A 132 6.33 4.12 -15.95
N ILE A 133 6.10 4.85 -14.86
CA ILE A 133 5.26 6.05 -14.82
C ILE A 133 6.13 7.26 -14.47
N LYS A 134 6.14 8.28 -15.33
CA LYS A 134 6.86 9.53 -15.04
C LYS A 134 6.24 10.26 -13.86
N ILE A 135 7.07 10.82 -13.00
CA ILE A 135 6.63 11.68 -11.90
C ILE A 135 7.00 13.14 -12.18
N PRO A 136 6.13 14.10 -11.85
CA PRO A 136 6.42 15.53 -12.03
C PRO A 136 7.49 15.99 -11.03
N ASP A 137 8.13 17.12 -11.34
CA ASP A 137 9.27 17.64 -10.56
C ASP A 137 8.92 18.01 -9.13
N ASN A 138 7.68 18.37 -8.86
CA ASN A 138 7.20 18.72 -7.53
C ASN A 138 6.90 17.49 -6.62
N VAL A 139 7.03 16.26 -7.12
CA VAL A 139 6.94 15.03 -6.33
C VAL A 139 8.35 14.50 -6.08
N SER A 140 8.78 14.42 -4.84
CA SER A 140 10.07 13.84 -4.47
C SER A 140 10.09 12.32 -4.70
N PHE A 141 11.29 11.72 -4.79
CA PHE A 141 11.39 10.26 -4.90
C PHE A 141 10.81 9.54 -3.69
N ASP A 142 10.98 10.08 -2.49
CA ASP A 142 10.41 9.52 -1.27
C ASP A 142 8.88 9.51 -1.32
N GLU A 143 8.26 10.62 -1.73
CA GLU A 143 6.80 10.70 -1.93
C GLU A 143 6.32 9.76 -3.04
N GLY A 144 7.12 9.59 -4.09
CA GLY A 144 6.86 8.64 -5.17
C GLY A 144 6.70 7.19 -4.68
N THR A 145 7.40 6.78 -3.62
CA THR A 145 7.26 5.43 -3.05
C THR A 145 5.89 5.19 -2.41
N ILE A 146 5.19 6.27 -2.01
CA ILE A 146 3.86 6.15 -1.38
C ILE A 146 2.74 6.03 -2.43
N VAL A 147 3.02 6.27 -3.69
CA VAL A 147 2.03 6.10 -4.76
C VAL A 147 1.52 4.65 -4.81
N GLU A 148 2.40 3.66 -4.62
CA GLU A 148 2.00 2.25 -4.61
C GLU A 148 0.98 1.94 -3.50
N PRO A 149 1.27 2.12 -2.20
CA PRO A 149 0.30 1.82 -1.15
C PRO A 149 -0.95 2.72 -1.22
N PHE A 150 -0.83 3.95 -1.71
CA PHE A 150 -2.00 4.82 -1.89
C PHE A 150 -2.89 4.37 -3.06
N SER A 151 -2.31 3.85 -4.13
CA SER A 151 -3.07 3.24 -5.23
C SER A 151 -3.87 2.01 -4.76
N CYS A 152 -3.31 1.21 -3.84
CA CYS A 152 -4.03 0.10 -3.21
C CYS A 152 -5.22 0.60 -2.38
N VAL A 153 -5.06 1.70 -1.63
CA VAL A 153 -6.16 2.35 -0.91
C VAL A 153 -7.27 2.76 -1.88
N ILE A 154 -6.93 3.42 -2.99
CA ILE A 154 -7.91 3.83 -4.02
C ILE A 154 -8.63 2.61 -4.62
N ASN A 155 -7.90 1.50 -4.84
CA ASN A 155 -8.52 0.24 -5.26
C ASN A 155 -9.54 -0.27 -4.23
N GLY A 156 -9.23 -0.18 -2.94
CA GLY A 156 -10.12 -0.59 -1.85
C GLY A 156 -11.44 0.18 -1.82
N TRP A 157 -11.45 1.41 -2.35
CA TRP A 157 -12.66 2.24 -2.46
C TRP A 157 -13.42 2.05 -3.78
N SER A 158 -12.81 1.41 -4.78
CA SER A 158 -13.40 1.27 -6.11
C SER A 158 -14.77 0.57 -6.15
N PRO A 159 -15.08 -0.43 -5.30
CA PRO A 159 -16.37 -1.09 -5.30
C PRO A 159 -17.44 -0.38 -4.46
N PHE A 160 -17.08 0.66 -3.68
CA PHE A 160 -18.02 1.32 -2.79
C PHE A 160 -19.02 2.17 -3.55
N LYS A 161 -20.22 2.27 -3.00
CA LYS A 161 -21.26 3.16 -3.50
C LYS A 161 -20.80 4.61 -3.45
N GLU A 162 -21.26 5.41 -4.40
CA GLU A 162 -21.16 6.86 -4.28
C GLU A 162 -22.10 7.34 -3.18
N ARG A 163 -21.61 8.27 -2.37
CA ARG A 163 -22.34 8.83 -1.23
C ARG A 163 -22.22 10.35 -1.24
N GLU A 164 -23.28 11.02 -0.80
CA GLU A 164 -23.25 12.46 -0.59
C GLU A 164 -22.26 12.81 0.54
N PRO A 165 -21.60 13.98 0.45
CA PRO A 165 -20.70 14.45 1.50
C PRO A 165 -21.40 14.48 2.88
N GLY A 166 -20.66 14.15 3.93
CA GLY A 166 -21.18 14.04 5.30
C GLY A 166 -21.41 12.60 5.78
N PHE A 167 -21.29 11.60 4.89
CA PHE A 167 -21.33 10.19 5.31
C PHE A 167 -20.20 9.86 6.30
N THR A 168 -20.37 8.84 7.12
CA THR A 168 -19.41 8.45 8.14
C THR A 168 -18.55 7.27 7.71
N THR A 169 -17.24 7.40 7.84
CA THR A 169 -16.26 6.31 7.62
C THR A 169 -15.56 5.95 8.93
N VAL A 170 -15.55 4.67 9.27
CA VAL A 170 -14.70 4.11 10.32
C VAL A 170 -13.49 3.43 9.68
N VAL A 171 -12.29 3.80 10.11
CA VAL A 171 -11.04 3.12 9.73
C VAL A 171 -10.45 2.42 10.95
N ILE A 172 -10.32 1.10 10.90
CA ILE A 172 -9.78 0.30 12.01
C ILE A 172 -8.34 -0.08 11.73
N GLY A 173 -7.42 0.59 12.43
CA GLY A 173 -5.97 0.41 12.31
C GLY A 173 -5.25 1.68 11.87
N ALA A 174 -4.42 2.26 12.75
CA ALA A 174 -3.64 3.48 12.52
C ALA A 174 -2.21 3.18 12.02
N GLY A 175 -2.05 2.24 11.07
CA GLY A 175 -0.85 2.07 10.25
C GLY A 175 -0.86 3.02 9.05
N ILE A 176 0.20 2.99 8.22
CA ILE A 176 0.28 3.83 7.01
C ILE A 176 -0.95 3.64 6.10
N ILE A 177 -1.40 2.41 5.89
CA ILE A 177 -2.58 2.11 5.07
C ILE A 177 -3.85 2.72 5.67
N GLY A 178 -4.10 2.55 6.97
CA GLY A 178 -5.27 3.15 7.61
C GLY A 178 -5.24 4.67 7.55
N MET A 179 -4.07 5.29 7.76
CA MET A 179 -3.93 6.74 7.66
C MET A 179 -4.14 7.26 6.22
N LEU A 180 -3.72 6.51 5.20
CA LEU A 180 -4.03 6.83 3.79
C LEU A 180 -5.53 6.66 3.48
N HIS A 181 -6.22 5.70 4.11
CA HIS A 181 -7.68 5.61 4.02
C HIS A 181 -8.37 6.82 4.66
N VAL A 182 -7.87 7.34 5.80
CA VAL A 182 -8.38 8.57 6.41
C VAL A 182 -8.25 9.74 5.43
N GLU A 183 -7.08 9.95 4.84
CA GLU A 183 -6.87 11.00 3.83
C GLU A 183 -7.86 10.86 2.66
N TYR A 184 -8.01 9.66 2.13
CA TYR A 184 -8.88 9.43 0.99
C TYR A 184 -10.37 9.58 1.33
N ALA A 185 -10.80 9.14 2.52
CA ALA A 185 -12.16 9.34 3.01
C ALA A 185 -12.50 10.83 3.16
N LYS A 186 -11.56 11.64 3.68
CA LYS A 186 -11.74 13.10 3.74
C LYS A 186 -11.87 13.73 2.37
N LEU A 187 -11.12 13.28 1.37
CA LEU A 187 -11.27 13.74 -0.02
C LEU A 187 -12.65 13.41 -0.62
N LYS A 188 -13.29 12.35 -0.10
CA LYS A 188 -14.65 11.96 -0.47
C LYS A 188 -15.75 12.72 0.30
N GLY A 189 -15.37 13.63 1.20
CA GLY A 189 -16.30 14.40 2.02
C GLY A 189 -16.82 13.66 3.26
N SER A 190 -16.14 12.60 3.70
CA SER A 190 -16.56 11.80 4.85
C SER A 190 -16.22 12.45 6.18
N ARG A 191 -17.09 12.25 7.19
CA ARG A 191 -16.70 12.30 8.61
C ARG A 191 -15.94 11.02 8.95
N VAL A 192 -14.73 11.12 9.53
CA VAL A 192 -13.85 9.98 9.73
C VAL A 192 -13.59 9.69 11.19
N ILE A 193 -13.85 8.46 11.62
CA ILE A 193 -13.52 7.92 12.94
C ILE A 193 -12.34 6.95 12.77
N LEU A 194 -11.19 7.27 13.36
CA LEU A 194 -10.03 6.39 13.35
C LEU A 194 -9.96 5.58 14.64
N VAL A 195 -10.12 4.26 14.51
CA VAL A 195 -10.03 3.31 15.61
C VAL A 195 -8.66 2.65 15.61
N ASN A 196 -8.01 2.56 16.77
CA ASN A 196 -6.77 1.79 16.91
C ASN A 196 -6.69 1.08 18.26
N ARG A 197 -5.89 0.00 18.29
CA ARG A 197 -5.76 -0.84 19.48
C ARG A 197 -5.12 -0.13 20.66
N THR A 198 -4.24 0.86 20.44
CA THR A 198 -3.45 1.52 21.48
C THR A 198 -3.19 3.00 21.17
N ALA A 199 -3.10 3.82 22.21
CA ALA A 199 -2.87 5.27 22.16
C ALA A 199 -1.65 5.75 21.33
N PRO A 200 -0.45 5.12 21.36
CA PRO A 200 0.73 5.70 20.70
C PRO A 200 0.55 6.02 19.23
N ARG A 201 -0.14 5.15 18.47
CA ARG A 201 -0.43 5.39 17.04
C ARG A 201 -1.45 6.50 16.83
N LEU A 202 -2.44 6.63 17.70
CA LEU A 202 -3.42 7.71 17.62
C LEU A 202 -2.77 9.06 17.96
N LYS A 203 -1.88 9.07 18.96
CA LYS A 203 -1.08 10.28 19.30
C LYS A 203 -0.19 10.69 18.11
N LEU A 204 0.46 9.73 17.44
CA LEU A 204 1.22 10.01 16.23
C LEU A 204 0.33 10.57 15.12
N ALA A 205 -0.83 9.96 14.86
CA ALA A 205 -1.78 10.43 13.86
C ALA A 205 -2.20 11.90 14.11
N LYS A 206 -2.54 12.23 15.36
CA LYS A 206 -2.84 13.62 15.76
C LYS A 206 -1.63 14.55 15.56
N LYS A 207 -0.43 14.12 15.95
CA LYS A 207 0.81 14.91 15.85
C LYS A 207 1.15 15.27 14.41
N ILE A 208 0.94 14.35 13.45
CA ILE A 208 1.21 14.60 12.03
C ILE A 208 0.06 15.31 11.30
N GLY A 209 -0.97 15.74 12.01
CA GLY A 209 -2.12 16.43 11.42
C GLY A 209 -2.95 15.53 10.51
N LEU A 210 -3.19 14.28 10.91
CA LEU A 210 -4.10 13.40 10.18
C LEU A 210 -5.54 13.94 10.34
N PRO A 211 -6.31 14.13 9.23
CA PRO A 211 -7.60 14.82 9.28
C PRO A 211 -8.77 13.91 9.69
N ALA A 212 -8.57 13.01 10.67
CA ALA A 212 -9.65 12.27 11.28
C ALA A 212 -10.42 13.18 12.25
N ASP A 213 -11.75 13.08 12.23
CA ASP A 213 -12.62 13.88 13.10
C ASP A 213 -12.65 13.32 14.52
N GLU A 214 -12.59 11.97 14.65
CA GLU A 214 -12.59 11.28 15.94
C GLU A 214 -11.50 10.21 16.01
N PHE A 215 -11.01 9.96 17.24
CA PHE A 215 -9.96 8.98 17.51
C PHE A 215 -10.41 8.08 18.66
N VAL A 216 -10.55 6.77 18.40
CA VAL A 216 -11.02 5.77 19.36
C VAL A 216 -9.90 4.82 19.75
N ASP A 217 -9.54 4.79 21.02
CA ASP A 217 -8.56 3.88 21.60
C ASP A 217 -9.25 2.65 22.20
N LYS A 218 -9.03 1.49 21.61
CA LYS A 218 -9.58 0.21 22.09
C LYS A 218 -9.05 -0.22 23.45
N SER A 219 -7.97 0.37 23.93
CA SER A 219 -7.48 0.08 25.30
C SER A 219 -8.27 0.82 26.39
N GLU A 220 -9.09 1.82 26.02
CA GLU A 220 -9.86 2.65 26.94
C GLU A 220 -11.39 2.36 26.89
N CYS A 221 -11.90 1.81 25.78
CA CYS A 221 -13.32 1.53 25.59
C CYS A 221 -13.61 0.40 24.59
N ASP A 222 -14.83 -0.16 24.61
CA ASP A 222 -15.32 -0.99 23.50
C ASP A 222 -15.47 -0.13 22.23
N PRO A 223 -14.74 -0.45 21.16
CA PRO A 223 -14.76 0.38 19.96
C PRO A 223 -16.09 0.36 19.22
N VAL A 224 -16.88 -0.73 19.34
CA VAL A 224 -18.19 -0.84 18.72
C VAL A 224 -19.18 0.09 19.43
N GLU A 225 -19.24 0.02 20.76
CA GLU A 225 -20.10 0.89 21.56
C GLU A 225 -19.75 2.35 21.31
N ARG A 226 -18.45 2.69 21.30
CA ARG A 226 -18.01 4.06 21.06
C ARG A 226 -18.36 4.58 19.65
N VAL A 227 -18.24 3.75 18.61
CA VAL A 227 -18.66 4.12 17.25
C VAL A 227 -20.16 4.32 17.20
N MET A 228 -20.95 3.43 17.83
CA MET A 228 -22.41 3.58 17.89
C MET A 228 -22.82 4.86 18.61
N GLU A 229 -22.18 5.24 19.73
CA GLU A 229 -22.42 6.52 20.39
C GLU A 229 -22.10 7.72 19.48
N LEU A 230 -20.96 7.68 18.79
CA LEU A 230 -20.52 8.76 17.88
C LEU A 230 -21.39 8.90 16.63
N THR A 231 -22.23 7.91 16.35
CA THR A 231 -23.14 7.86 15.19
C THR A 231 -24.61 7.79 15.59
N ASP A 232 -24.96 8.20 16.82
CA ASP A 232 -26.33 8.21 17.34
C ASP A 232 -27.06 6.87 17.18
N GLY A 233 -26.34 5.75 17.30
CA GLY A 233 -26.85 4.40 17.15
C GLY A 233 -27.00 3.90 15.71
N LEU A 234 -26.73 4.73 14.71
CA LEU A 234 -26.92 4.37 13.28
C LEU A 234 -25.79 3.49 12.73
N GLY A 235 -24.56 3.63 13.25
CA GLY A 235 -23.37 3.02 12.71
C GLY A 235 -22.73 3.83 11.57
N ALA A 236 -21.70 3.29 10.94
CA ALA A 236 -20.93 3.95 9.89
C ALA A 236 -21.32 3.47 8.49
N ASP A 237 -21.40 4.39 7.52
CA ASP A 237 -21.71 4.10 6.13
C ASP A 237 -20.60 3.32 5.41
N VAL A 238 -19.36 3.51 5.85
CA VAL A 238 -18.18 2.79 5.35
C VAL A 238 -17.34 2.32 6.54
N VAL A 239 -16.95 1.04 6.55
CA VAL A 239 -16.04 0.50 7.56
C VAL A 239 -14.88 -0.20 6.90
N ILE A 240 -13.64 0.21 7.24
CA ILE A 240 -12.41 -0.29 6.61
C ILE A 240 -11.54 -1.00 7.63
N CYS A 241 -11.33 -2.31 7.41
CA CYS A 241 -10.43 -3.14 8.20
C CYS A 241 -8.99 -2.98 7.68
N ALA A 242 -8.24 -2.00 8.18
CA ALA A 242 -6.85 -1.74 7.82
C ALA A 242 -5.84 -2.45 8.74
N ALA A 243 -6.31 -3.36 9.60
CA ALA A 243 -5.48 -4.18 10.48
C ALA A 243 -5.78 -5.68 10.29
N SER A 244 -4.73 -6.50 10.19
CA SER A 244 -4.82 -7.96 9.99
C SER A 244 -5.15 -8.66 11.32
N SER A 245 -6.43 -8.65 11.72
CA SER A 245 -6.96 -9.27 12.96
C SER A 245 -8.39 -9.76 12.73
N LYS A 246 -8.71 -10.92 13.29
CA LYS A 246 -10.06 -11.51 13.25
C LYS A 246 -11.08 -10.61 13.94
N ASP A 247 -10.73 -10.08 15.11
CA ASP A 247 -11.62 -9.21 15.90
C ASP A 247 -12.00 -7.96 15.09
N VAL A 248 -11.07 -7.40 14.33
CA VAL A 248 -11.34 -6.24 13.47
C VAL A 248 -12.41 -6.53 12.42
N GLN A 249 -12.41 -7.74 11.82
CA GLN A 249 -13.44 -8.12 10.84
C GLN A 249 -14.80 -8.36 11.51
N ILE A 250 -14.82 -8.91 12.73
CA ILE A 250 -16.05 -9.10 13.52
C ILE A 250 -16.63 -7.74 13.94
N GLU A 251 -15.81 -6.87 14.51
CA GLU A 251 -16.19 -5.52 14.96
C GLU A 251 -16.71 -4.66 13.82
N ALA A 252 -16.08 -4.77 12.63
CA ALA A 252 -16.48 -3.99 11.46
C ALA A 252 -17.95 -4.21 11.05
N LEU A 253 -18.42 -5.46 11.07
CA LEU A 253 -19.83 -5.75 10.77
C LEU A 253 -20.80 -5.17 11.83
N ARG A 254 -20.34 -5.09 13.07
CA ARG A 254 -21.15 -4.53 14.18
C ARG A 254 -21.22 -3.00 14.11
N MET A 255 -20.12 -2.33 13.68
CA MET A 255 -20.03 -0.88 13.53
C MET A 255 -20.76 -0.34 12.29
N ALA A 256 -21.06 -1.22 11.33
CA ALA A 256 -21.68 -0.82 10.06
C ALA A 256 -23.13 -0.38 10.22
N ALA A 257 -23.53 0.65 9.51
CA ALA A 257 -24.93 1.08 9.34
C ALA A 257 -25.69 0.09 8.43
N VAL A 258 -26.97 0.31 8.24
CA VAL A 258 -27.75 -0.37 7.19
C VAL A 258 -27.25 0.11 5.83
N ASP A 259 -27.14 -0.79 4.85
CA ASP A 259 -26.65 -0.52 3.49
C ASP A 259 -25.18 -0.02 3.42
N ALA A 260 -24.37 -0.36 4.45
CA ALA A 260 -22.98 0.07 4.52
C ALA A 260 -22.03 -0.77 3.65
N ASP A 261 -20.95 -0.12 3.21
CA ASP A 261 -19.79 -0.80 2.60
C ASP A 261 -18.78 -1.21 3.67
N VAL A 262 -18.43 -2.49 3.75
CA VAL A 262 -17.44 -3.02 4.67
C VAL A 262 -16.27 -3.61 3.89
N SER A 263 -15.06 -3.07 4.06
CA SER A 263 -13.86 -3.56 3.38
C SER A 263 -12.97 -4.38 4.31
N PHE A 264 -12.78 -5.66 3.99
CA PHE A 264 -11.73 -6.49 4.58
C PHE A 264 -10.41 -6.25 3.83
N PHE A 265 -9.90 -5.01 3.95
CA PHE A 265 -8.71 -4.56 3.22
C PHE A 265 -7.45 -5.31 3.63
N ALA A 266 -7.20 -5.46 4.94
CA ALA A 266 -6.08 -6.22 5.44
C ALA A 266 -6.42 -7.71 5.53
N GLY A 267 -5.76 -8.54 4.73
CA GLY A 267 -5.90 -10.00 4.79
C GLY A 267 -5.32 -10.60 6.06
N LEU A 268 -5.87 -11.71 6.51
CA LEU A 268 -5.40 -12.49 7.66
C LEU A 268 -4.16 -13.33 7.33
N PRO A 269 -3.40 -13.81 8.33
CA PRO A 269 -2.30 -14.73 8.11
C PRO A 269 -2.79 -16.03 7.43
N LYS A 270 -2.01 -16.57 6.49
CA LYS A 270 -2.34 -17.84 5.80
C LYS A 270 -2.44 -19.04 6.77
N SER A 271 -1.72 -18.98 7.88
CA SER A 271 -1.74 -20.00 8.94
C SER A 271 -3.02 -19.99 9.77
N ASP A 272 -3.78 -18.87 9.75
CA ASP A 272 -5.01 -18.70 10.53
C ASP A 272 -6.00 -17.79 9.81
N PRO A 273 -6.55 -18.23 8.64
CA PRO A 273 -7.36 -17.40 7.75
C PRO A 273 -8.85 -17.36 8.10
N ASN A 274 -9.31 -18.25 8.97
CA ASN A 274 -10.75 -18.45 9.21
C ASN A 274 -11.27 -17.53 10.31
N VAL A 275 -12.43 -16.92 10.07
CA VAL A 275 -13.16 -16.06 11.02
C VAL A 275 -14.60 -16.53 11.13
N LEU A 276 -15.09 -16.69 12.36
CA LEU A 276 -16.51 -16.92 12.61
C LEU A 276 -17.25 -15.57 12.63
N LEU A 277 -18.08 -15.33 11.63
CA LEU A 277 -18.86 -14.10 11.49
C LEU A 277 -20.34 -14.36 11.76
N ASN A 278 -21.01 -13.38 12.37
CA ASN A 278 -22.48 -13.34 12.41
C ASN A 278 -23.01 -12.83 11.06
N THR A 279 -23.32 -13.76 10.17
CA THR A 279 -23.79 -13.42 8.79
C THR A 279 -25.17 -12.80 8.77
N ASN A 280 -25.97 -12.91 9.85
CA ASN A 280 -27.24 -12.19 9.97
C ASN A 280 -27.04 -10.67 9.99
N LEU A 281 -25.88 -10.17 10.44
CA LEU A 281 -25.57 -8.75 10.31
C LEU A 281 -25.47 -8.32 8.84
N ILE A 282 -24.86 -9.18 8.00
CA ILE A 282 -24.77 -8.92 6.55
C ILE A 282 -26.16 -8.94 5.93
N HIS A 283 -26.98 -9.96 6.26
CA HIS A 283 -28.31 -10.14 5.70
C HIS A 283 -29.29 -9.02 6.11
N TYR A 284 -29.44 -8.78 7.41
CA TYR A 284 -30.47 -7.85 7.89
C TYR A 284 -30.09 -6.36 7.78
N LYS A 285 -28.80 -6.07 7.68
CA LYS A 285 -28.32 -4.70 7.42
C LYS A 285 -28.01 -4.46 5.93
N GLU A 286 -28.22 -5.44 5.05
CA GLU A 286 -27.93 -5.34 3.61
C GLU A 286 -26.49 -4.88 3.32
N LEU A 287 -25.50 -5.42 4.08
CA LEU A 287 -24.11 -4.97 3.99
C LEU A 287 -23.43 -5.41 2.69
N HIS A 288 -22.64 -4.53 2.11
CA HIS A 288 -21.77 -4.80 0.98
C HIS A 288 -20.36 -5.11 1.48
N VAL A 289 -20.00 -6.40 1.56
CA VAL A 289 -18.68 -6.83 2.05
C VAL A 289 -17.72 -7.00 0.89
N HIS A 290 -16.60 -6.29 0.92
CA HIS A 290 -15.61 -6.22 -0.15
C HIS A 290 -14.23 -6.68 0.30
N GLY A 291 -13.47 -7.26 -0.64
CA GLY A 291 -12.03 -7.46 -0.53
C GLY A 291 -11.27 -6.55 -1.50
N ALA A 292 -10.02 -6.26 -1.19
CA ALA A 292 -9.11 -5.53 -2.08
C ALA A 292 -7.75 -6.22 -2.13
N ASN A 293 -7.18 -6.35 -3.33
CA ASN A 293 -5.85 -6.90 -3.51
C ASN A 293 -5.10 -6.11 -4.57
N SER A 294 -3.96 -5.53 -4.19
CA SER A 294 -3.13 -4.72 -5.07
C SER A 294 -3.90 -3.55 -5.73
N SER A 295 -3.45 -3.07 -6.88
CA SER A 295 -4.06 -1.98 -7.64
C SER A 295 -3.71 -2.10 -9.11
N ASN A 296 -4.27 -1.25 -9.93
CA ASN A 296 -3.99 -1.15 -11.34
C ASN A 296 -3.51 0.25 -11.73
N ARG A 297 -3.11 0.42 -12.98
CA ARG A 297 -2.54 1.66 -13.52
C ARG A 297 -3.41 2.89 -13.28
N ARG A 298 -4.74 2.80 -13.45
CA ARG A 298 -5.64 3.95 -13.23
C ARG A 298 -5.56 4.46 -11.80
N GLN A 299 -5.44 3.55 -10.85
CA GLN A 299 -5.33 3.89 -9.42
C GLN A 299 -3.95 4.48 -9.10
N TYR A 300 -2.87 3.99 -9.74
CA TYR A 300 -1.53 4.61 -9.64
C TYR A 300 -1.54 6.05 -10.15
N LEU A 301 -2.07 6.29 -11.35
CA LEU A 301 -2.16 7.62 -11.94
C LEU A 301 -3.01 8.55 -11.06
N ARG A 302 -4.11 8.04 -10.51
CA ARG A 302 -4.96 8.81 -9.59
C ARG A 302 -4.24 9.14 -8.29
N ALA A 303 -3.50 8.19 -7.69
CA ALA A 303 -2.72 8.42 -6.49
C ALA A 303 -1.63 9.48 -6.74
N LEU A 304 -0.91 9.35 -7.86
CA LEU A 304 0.11 10.33 -8.26
C LEU A 304 -0.48 11.73 -8.45
N ASP A 305 -1.62 11.86 -9.15
CA ASP A 305 -2.33 13.13 -9.34
C ASP A 305 -2.70 13.80 -8.00
N LEU A 306 -3.24 13.03 -7.06
CA LEU A 306 -3.62 13.54 -5.74
C LEU A 306 -2.42 14.02 -4.91
N ILE A 307 -1.28 13.36 -5.06
CA ILE A 307 -0.02 13.75 -4.41
C ILE A 307 0.55 15.00 -5.11
N ALA A 308 0.67 14.97 -6.43
CA ALA A 308 1.27 16.04 -7.23
C ALA A 308 0.47 17.35 -7.15
N SER A 309 -0.86 17.26 -7.08
CA SER A 309 -1.74 18.42 -6.88
C SER A 309 -1.75 18.96 -5.45
N GLY A 310 -1.06 18.31 -4.51
CA GLY A 310 -1.04 18.70 -3.09
C GLY A 310 -2.35 18.41 -2.34
N ARG A 311 -3.31 17.72 -2.95
CA ARG A 311 -4.57 17.34 -2.30
C ARG A 311 -4.39 16.33 -1.18
N VAL A 312 -3.31 15.52 -1.25
CA VAL A 312 -2.88 14.62 -0.18
C VAL A 312 -1.40 14.86 0.10
N ASN A 313 -1.08 15.31 1.32
CA ASN A 313 0.30 15.47 1.75
C ASN A 313 0.82 14.15 2.33
N VAL A 314 1.48 13.35 1.49
CA VAL A 314 2.04 12.06 1.90
C VAL A 314 3.39 12.16 2.61
N ARG A 315 4.08 13.30 2.50
CA ARG A 315 5.40 13.53 3.11
C ARG A 315 5.37 13.32 4.62
N LYS A 316 4.27 13.66 5.27
CA LYS A 316 4.08 13.49 6.73
C LYS A 316 4.13 12.02 7.19
N PHE A 317 3.96 11.05 6.31
CA PHE A 317 4.03 9.62 6.61
C PHE A 317 5.44 9.05 6.53
N ILE A 318 6.39 9.76 5.89
CA ILE A 318 7.78 9.31 5.76
C ILE A 318 8.51 9.66 7.06
N THR A 319 8.78 8.63 7.86
CA THR A 319 9.34 8.85 9.21
C THR A 319 10.83 8.59 9.30
N HIS A 320 11.37 7.73 8.46
CA HIS A 320 12.79 7.34 8.52
C HIS A 320 13.33 7.02 7.14
N ARG A 321 14.66 7.21 6.97
CA ARG A 321 15.43 6.84 5.79
C ARG A 321 16.69 6.09 6.25
N PHE A 322 16.96 4.97 5.62
CA PHE A 322 18.11 4.12 5.92
C PHE A 322 18.91 3.82 4.65
N PRO A 323 20.23 3.71 4.75
CA PRO A 323 21.05 3.17 3.66
C PRO A 323 20.76 1.68 3.45
N LEU A 324 21.02 1.20 2.22
CA LEU A 324 20.82 -0.20 1.85
C LEU A 324 21.61 -1.16 2.77
N GLU A 325 22.80 -0.78 3.19
CA GLU A 325 23.66 -1.55 4.09
C GLU A 325 23.04 -1.81 5.46
N ARG A 326 22.13 -0.92 5.88
CA ARG A 326 21.40 -1.04 7.16
C ARG A 326 19.98 -1.55 7.01
N ILE A 327 19.67 -2.24 5.90
CA ILE A 327 18.30 -2.72 5.60
C ILE A 327 17.73 -3.61 6.71
N ASN A 328 18.52 -4.51 7.30
CA ASN A 328 18.05 -5.34 8.41
C ASN A 328 17.66 -4.51 9.63
N GLU A 329 18.41 -3.46 9.93
CA GLU A 329 18.07 -2.52 11.01
C GLU A 329 16.76 -1.78 10.70
N ALA A 330 16.57 -1.32 9.47
CA ALA A 330 15.34 -0.66 9.02
C ALA A 330 14.10 -1.57 9.20
N PHE A 331 14.23 -2.86 8.84
CA PHE A 331 13.16 -3.85 9.03
C PHE A 331 12.87 -4.11 10.51
N ASN A 332 13.90 -4.26 11.34
CA ASN A 332 13.74 -4.42 12.79
C ASN A 332 13.13 -3.17 13.42
N TYR A 333 13.55 -1.99 12.98
CA TYR A 333 13.00 -0.72 13.43
C TYR A 333 11.51 -0.59 13.12
N LEU A 334 11.07 -0.97 11.91
CA LEU A 334 9.65 -0.94 11.52
C LEU A 334 8.81 -1.95 12.31
N GLN A 335 9.38 -3.09 12.70
CA GLN A 335 8.70 -4.10 13.51
C GLN A 335 8.53 -3.67 14.97
N ASP A 336 9.45 -2.87 15.50
CA ASP A 336 9.37 -2.35 16.86
C ASP A 336 8.28 -1.28 16.97
N ARG A 337 7.14 -1.68 17.51
CA ARG A 337 5.98 -0.78 17.66
C ARG A 337 6.25 0.42 18.57
N SER A 338 7.24 0.34 19.48
CA SER A 338 7.63 1.45 20.35
C SER A 338 8.23 2.61 19.57
N LYS A 339 8.84 2.35 18.41
CA LYS A 339 9.46 3.35 17.52
C LYS A 339 8.45 4.19 16.75
N ASN A 340 7.18 3.76 16.68
CA ASN A 340 6.11 4.47 15.95
C ASN A 340 6.45 4.81 14.48
N ALA A 341 7.34 4.05 13.83
CA ALA A 341 7.64 4.25 12.41
C ALA A 341 6.39 4.00 11.54
N LEU A 342 6.17 4.83 10.52
CA LEU A 342 5.09 4.66 9.53
C LEU A 342 5.67 4.14 8.20
N LYS A 343 6.28 5.03 7.40
CA LYS A 343 7.00 4.66 6.17
C LYS A 343 8.49 4.83 6.40
N ILE A 344 9.22 3.77 6.14
CA ILE A 344 10.68 3.75 6.09
C ILE A 344 11.11 3.64 4.64
N ILE A 345 12.04 4.47 4.23
CA ILE A 345 12.65 4.47 2.89
C ILE A 345 14.03 3.86 2.97
N ILE A 346 14.34 2.96 2.04
CA ILE A 346 15.70 2.48 1.78
C ILE A 346 16.28 3.30 0.63
N ASP A 347 17.45 3.89 0.87
CA ASP A 347 18.24 4.59 -0.13
C ASP A 347 19.47 3.75 -0.50
N PRO A 348 19.61 3.30 -1.75
CA PRO A 348 20.75 2.48 -2.14
C PRO A 348 22.06 3.25 -2.34
N TRP A 349 22.09 4.57 -2.10
CA TRP A 349 23.24 5.43 -2.45
C TRP A 349 23.88 6.17 -1.29
N ILE A 350 23.34 6.07 -0.08
CA ILE A 350 23.89 6.70 1.14
C ILE A 350 24.47 5.67 2.09
#